data_3da12098fc90d102b885ff58e1885305
#
_entry.id   3da12098fc90d102b885ff58e1885305
#
_cell.length_a   1.000
_cell.length_b   1.000
_cell.length_c   1.000
_cell.angle_alpha   90.00
_cell.angle_beta   90.00
_cell.angle_gamma   90.00
#
_symmetry.space_group_name_H-M   'P 1'
#
loop_
_entity.id
_entity.type
_entity.pdbx_description
1 polymer ?
#
loop_
_entity_poly.entity_id
_entity_poly.type
_entity_poly.pdbx_seq_one_letter_code
_entity_poly.pdbx_strand_id
1 'polypeptide(L)'
;MRALIVGGSSGIGLSIVLNLLGKEKYESVYVIDKAPFPEKYANDKVVYLPCDLSNGKYDCLERANDIHALYITAGFGHLKFFQEVSGDYIQNSFSVNTVAPLQIIRHYYDRMLSAEDFYCGVMVSIAGRLASPLFSVYSATKAALSKFIEAVNVELDVQGYKNRILEVSPGSLKGTGFSGGPSQPELTATLADEIIRRTELHEELYIPQYEDIFKGVIARYEADAHKYGVESYWYKKKRLEAK
;
A
#
# COMPACT_ATOMS: atom_id res chain seq x y z
N MET A 1 -10.84 10.96 16.55
CA MET A 1 -10.59 10.80 15.08
C MET A 1 -11.08 9.42 14.62
N ARG A 2 -11.39 9.27 13.33
CA ARG A 2 -11.75 7.98 12.72
C ARG A 2 -10.77 7.66 11.60
N ALA A 3 -10.36 6.40 11.48
CA ALA A 3 -9.45 5.97 10.43
C ALA A 3 -10.09 4.85 9.59
N LEU A 4 -9.74 4.79 8.31
CA LEU A 4 -10.08 3.68 7.43
C LEU A 4 -8.80 3.00 6.95
N ILE A 5 -8.73 1.69 7.14
CA ILE A 5 -7.64 0.85 6.66
C ILE A 5 -8.18 -0.14 5.62
N VAL A 6 -7.77 0.04 4.38
CA VAL A 6 -8.08 -0.86 3.26
C VAL A 6 -7.00 -1.92 3.15
N GLY A 7 -7.36 -3.18 3.37
CA GLY A 7 -6.41 -4.29 3.54
C GLY A 7 -5.98 -4.48 5.00
N GLY A 8 -6.86 -4.17 5.97
CA GLY A 8 -6.53 -4.13 7.39
C GLY A 8 -6.61 -5.46 8.14
N SER A 9 -7.00 -6.57 7.48
CA SER A 9 -7.11 -7.88 8.15
C SER A 9 -5.78 -8.65 8.24
N SER A 10 -4.72 -8.19 7.58
CA SER A 10 -3.42 -8.87 7.58
C SER A 10 -2.24 -7.92 7.33
N GLY A 11 -1.01 -8.44 7.50
CA GLY A 11 0.23 -7.75 7.15
C GLY A 11 0.36 -6.35 7.73
N ILE A 12 0.85 -5.40 6.93
CA ILE A 12 1.08 -4.01 7.33
C ILE A 12 -0.24 -3.32 7.73
N GLY A 13 -1.32 -3.59 7.01
CA GLY A 13 -2.63 -3.01 7.34
C GLY A 13 -3.08 -3.38 8.74
N LEU A 14 -2.94 -4.66 9.12
CA LEU A 14 -3.25 -5.10 10.48
C LEU A 14 -2.35 -4.43 11.52
N SER A 15 -1.05 -4.26 11.23
CA SER A 15 -0.15 -3.54 12.14
C SER A 15 -0.54 -2.07 12.30
N ILE A 16 -0.98 -1.41 11.23
CA ILE A 16 -1.51 -0.04 11.31
C ILE A 16 -2.78 -0.02 12.18
N VAL A 17 -3.72 -0.95 11.98
CA VAL A 17 -4.92 -1.06 12.84
C VAL A 17 -4.53 -1.15 14.31
N LEU A 18 -3.64 -2.09 14.65
CA LEU A 18 -3.24 -2.32 16.04
C LEU A 18 -2.53 -1.10 16.65
N ASN A 19 -1.67 -0.43 15.90
CA ASN A 19 -0.99 0.79 16.37
C ASN A 19 -1.98 1.96 16.57
N LEU A 20 -2.99 2.10 15.70
CA LEU A 20 -4.01 3.14 15.85
C LEU A 20 -4.92 2.87 17.06
N LEU A 21 -5.26 1.61 17.34
CA LEU A 21 -6.05 1.24 18.54
C LEU A 21 -5.34 1.62 19.84
N GLY A 22 -4.00 1.61 19.86
CA GLY A 22 -3.19 2.08 20.99
C GLY A 22 -3.13 3.60 21.16
N LYS A 23 -3.62 4.39 20.18
CA LYS A 23 -3.60 5.85 20.22
C LYS A 23 -4.97 6.37 20.67
N GLU A 24 -5.07 7.06 21.82
CA GLU A 24 -6.33 7.56 22.41
C GLU A 24 -7.13 8.46 21.45
N LYS A 25 -6.44 9.18 20.56
CA LYS A 25 -7.09 10.09 19.62
C LYS A 25 -8.00 9.40 18.59
N TYR A 26 -7.87 8.07 18.39
CA TYR A 26 -8.73 7.31 17.48
C TYR A 26 -9.88 6.64 18.25
N GLU A 27 -11.10 7.05 17.94
CA GLU A 27 -12.34 6.51 18.52
C GLU A 27 -12.89 5.32 17.75
N SER A 28 -12.64 5.26 16.44
CA SER A 28 -13.06 4.18 15.56
C SER A 28 -12.01 3.91 14.47
N VAL A 29 -11.84 2.63 14.15
CA VAL A 29 -10.97 2.13 13.08
C VAL A 29 -11.80 1.24 12.17
N TYR A 30 -12.14 1.74 10.99
CA TYR A 30 -12.80 0.98 9.94
C TYR A 30 -11.79 0.11 9.22
N VAL A 31 -12.15 -1.14 8.97
CA VAL A 31 -11.31 -2.10 8.25
C VAL A 31 -12.07 -2.62 7.04
N ILE A 32 -11.61 -2.30 5.85
CA ILE A 32 -12.09 -2.89 4.59
C ILE A 32 -11.13 -3.99 4.18
N ASP A 33 -11.66 -5.21 4.01
CA ASP A 33 -10.91 -6.36 3.53
C ASP A 33 -11.87 -7.43 2.98
N LYS A 34 -11.40 -8.29 2.08
CA LYS A 34 -12.15 -9.47 1.66
C LYS A 34 -12.06 -10.62 2.68
N ALA A 35 -10.94 -10.69 3.42
CA ALA A 35 -10.75 -11.63 4.51
C ALA A 35 -11.34 -11.07 5.81
N PRO A 36 -11.95 -11.89 6.67
CA PRO A 36 -12.47 -11.42 7.96
C PRO A 36 -11.35 -10.86 8.84
N PHE A 37 -11.71 -9.87 9.66
CA PHE A 37 -10.78 -9.35 10.66
C PHE A 37 -10.48 -10.44 11.69
N PRO A 38 -9.20 -10.66 12.10
CA PRO A 38 -8.84 -11.76 12.96
C PRO A 38 -9.43 -11.61 14.38
N GLU A 39 -10.19 -12.60 14.84
CA GLU A 39 -10.88 -12.58 16.15
C GLU A 39 -9.94 -12.31 17.33
N LYS A 40 -8.71 -12.82 17.29
CA LYS A 40 -7.72 -12.60 18.37
C LYS A 40 -7.35 -11.11 18.59
N TYR A 41 -7.70 -10.24 17.66
CA TYR A 41 -7.50 -8.80 17.74
C TYR A 41 -8.82 -8.03 17.81
N ALA A 42 -9.94 -8.71 18.08
CA ALA A 42 -11.25 -8.08 18.23
C ALA A 42 -11.19 -6.93 19.24
N ASN A 43 -11.80 -5.80 18.89
CA ASN A 43 -11.81 -4.59 19.70
C ASN A 43 -13.07 -3.77 19.37
N ASP A 44 -13.70 -3.18 20.37
CA ASP A 44 -14.95 -2.42 20.21
C ASP A 44 -14.81 -1.18 19.30
N LYS A 45 -13.59 -0.67 19.13
CA LYS A 45 -13.30 0.42 18.19
C LYS A 45 -13.19 -0.04 16.74
N VAL A 46 -13.09 -1.35 16.46
CA VAL A 46 -12.95 -1.87 15.10
C VAL A 46 -14.31 -2.11 14.46
N VAL A 47 -14.50 -1.52 13.29
CA VAL A 47 -15.67 -1.76 12.44
C VAL A 47 -15.22 -2.45 11.16
N TYR A 48 -15.44 -3.77 11.07
CA TYR A 48 -15.10 -4.52 9.87
C TYR A 48 -16.17 -4.38 8.79
N LEU A 49 -15.73 -4.08 7.57
CA LEU A 49 -16.54 -3.88 6.38
C LEU A 49 -16.07 -4.84 5.28
N PRO A 50 -16.73 -5.99 5.07
CA PRO A 50 -16.33 -6.94 4.03
C PRO A 50 -16.44 -6.32 2.64
N CYS A 51 -15.36 -6.38 1.85
CA CYS A 51 -15.35 -5.84 0.50
C CYS A 51 -14.27 -6.53 -0.35
N ASP A 52 -14.65 -7.01 -1.54
CA ASP A 52 -13.70 -7.47 -2.53
C ASP A 52 -13.42 -6.34 -3.53
N LEU A 53 -12.19 -5.83 -3.50
CA LEU A 53 -11.76 -4.72 -4.36
C LEU A 53 -11.68 -5.09 -5.85
N SER A 54 -11.71 -6.38 -6.19
CA SER A 54 -11.59 -6.83 -7.58
C SER A 54 -12.86 -6.62 -8.41
N ASN A 55 -14.00 -6.48 -7.75
CA ASN A 55 -15.31 -6.40 -8.43
C ASN A 55 -15.74 -4.98 -8.83
N GLY A 56 -14.96 -3.95 -8.47
CA GLY A 56 -15.24 -2.55 -8.79
C GLY A 56 -16.40 -1.92 -8.02
N LYS A 57 -16.93 -2.61 -6.98
CA LYS A 57 -18.00 -2.13 -6.13
C LYS A 57 -17.47 -1.72 -4.77
N TYR A 58 -17.65 -0.46 -4.41
CA TYR A 58 -17.09 0.11 -3.17
C TYR A 58 -18.18 0.73 -2.28
N ASP A 59 -19.41 0.17 -2.30
CA ASP A 59 -20.55 0.65 -1.49
C ASP A 59 -20.23 0.61 0.02
N CYS A 60 -19.25 -0.21 0.42
CA CYS A 60 -18.74 -0.27 1.80
C CYS A 60 -18.16 1.08 2.27
N LEU A 61 -17.70 1.97 1.36
CA LEU A 61 -17.15 3.28 1.70
C LEU A 61 -18.20 4.20 2.30
N GLU A 62 -19.48 4.07 1.90
CA GLU A 62 -20.59 4.89 2.42
C GLU A 62 -20.78 4.73 3.94
N ARG A 63 -20.29 3.62 4.52
CA ARG A 63 -20.33 3.38 5.95
C ARG A 63 -19.15 3.99 6.71
N ALA A 64 -18.18 4.55 5.99
CA ALA A 64 -16.96 5.15 6.53
C ALA A 64 -16.73 6.57 5.97
N ASN A 65 -17.79 7.34 5.73
CA ASN A 65 -17.68 8.66 5.07
C ASN A 65 -16.94 9.72 5.92
N ASP A 66 -17.02 9.62 7.23
CA ASP A 66 -16.53 10.66 8.15
C ASP A 66 -15.17 10.26 8.78
N ILE A 67 -14.21 9.95 7.92
CA ILE A 67 -12.85 9.59 8.36
C ILE A 67 -11.90 10.79 8.32
N HIS A 68 -10.84 10.72 9.14
CA HIS A 68 -9.75 11.71 9.24
C HIS A 68 -8.42 11.13 8.74
N ALA A 69 -8.33 9.79 8.64
CA ALA A 69 -7.14 9.10 8.16
C ALA A 69 -7.53 7.92 7.25
N LEU A 70 -6.84 7.80 6.13
CA LEU A 70 -6.99 6.74 5.14
C LEU A 70 -5.66 6.03 4.93
N TYR A 71 -5.64 4.72 5.12
CA TYR A 71 -4.47 3.89 4.80
C TYR A 71 -4.87 2.80 3.82
N ILE A 72 -4.28 2.81 2.62
CA ILE A 72 -4.52 1.81 1.58
C ILE A 72 -3.33 0.87 1.52
N THR A 73 -3.49 -0.34 2.05
CA THR A 73 -2.44 -1.35 2.13
C THR A 73 -2.76 -2.61 1.32
N ALA A 74 -4.01 -2.72 0.85
CA ALA A 74 -4.44 -3.84 0.02
C ALA A 74 -3.62 -3.95 -1.26
N GLY A 75 -3.28 -5.18 -1.61
CA GLY A 75 -2.55 -5.47 -2.83
C GLY A 75 -1.95 -6.87 -2.81
N PHE A 76 -1.67 -7.39 -3.99
CA PHE A 76 -1.05 -8.69 -4.14
C PHE A 76 -0.12 -8.73 -5.35
N GLY A 77 0.79 -9.72 -5.35
CA GLY A 77 1.67 -9.99 -6.47
C GLY A 77 2.29 -11.37 -6.33
N HIS A 78 2.54 -12.04 -7.45
CA HIS A 78 3.17 -13.35 -7.48
C HIS A 78 4.34 -13.38 -8.46
N LEU A 79 5.42 -14.05 -8.07
CA LEU A 79 6.53 -14.35 -8.99
C LEU A 79 6.03 -15.35 -10.02
N LYS A 80 6.05 -14.97 -11.31
CA LYS A 80 5.68 -15.81 -12.45
C LYS A 80 6.46 -15.41 -13.69
N PHE A 81 6.75 -16.37 -14.57
CA PHE A 81 7.15 -16.06 -15.93
C PHE A 81 5.98 -15.42 -16.65
N PHE A 82 6.24 -14.40 -17.48
CA PHE A 82 5.15 -13.66 -18.15
C PHE A 82 4.32 -14.58 -19.06
N GLN A 83 4.92 -15.57 -19.68
CA GLN A 83 4.22 -16.59 -20.49
C GLN A 83 3.19 -17.44 -19.70
N GLU A 84 3.30 -17.46 -18.38
CA GLU A 84 2.37 -18.18 -17.48
C GLU A 84 1.28 -17.27 -16.90
N VAL A 85 1.32 -15.98 -17.22
CA VAL A 85 0.37 -15.00 -16.71
C VAL A 85 -0.89 -15.01 -17.57
N SER A 86 -2.05 -15.26 -16.93
CA SER A 86 -3.35 -15.18 -17.61
C SER A 86 -3.85 -13.73 -17.74
N GLY A 87 -4.73 -13.49 -18.72
CA GLY A 87 -5.42 -12.20 -18.86
C GLY A 87 -6.19 -11.79 -17.59
N ASP A 88 -6.88 -12.74 -16.96
CA ASP A 88 -7.62 -12.51 -15.71
C ASP A 88 -6.71 -12.08 -14.56
N TYR A 89 -5.51 -12.67 -14.45
CA TYR A 89 -4.53 -12.25 -13.46
C TYR A 89 -4.08 -10.80 -13.69
N ILE A 90 -3.84 -10.41 -14.96
CA ILE A 90 -3.48 -9.04 -15.31
C ILE A 90 -4.60 -8.09 -14.88
N GLN A 91 -5.83 -8.36 -15.31
CA GLN A 91 -6.97 -7.51 -15.01
C GLN A 91 -7.23 -7.39 -13.52
N ASN A 92 -7.23 -8.51 -12.79
CA ASN A 92 -7.43 -8.52 -11.34
C ASN A 92 -6.31 -7.77 -10.60
N SER A 93 -5.06 -7.91 -11.06
CA SER A 93 -3.92 -7.18 -10.47
C SER A 93 -4.09 -5.66 -10.61
N PHE A 94 -4.48 -5.17 -11.79
CA PHE A 94 -4.75 -3.75 -11.99
C PHE A 94 -5.97 -3.28 -11.21
N SER A 95 -7.05 -4.06 -11.19
CA SER A 95 -8.26 -3.73 -10.43
C SER A 95 -7.94 -3.50 -8.95
N VAL A 96 -7.23 -4.43 -8.31
CA VAL A 96 -6.96 -4.37 -6.86
C VAL A 96 -5.81 -3.42 -6.51
N ASN A 97 -4.68 -3.49 -7.25
CA ASN A 97 -3.47 -2.75 -6.87
C ASN A 97 -3.45 -1.30 -7.36
N THR A 98 -4.30 -0.96 -8.35
CA THR A 98 -4.29 0.37 -8.98
C THR A 98 -5.67 1.00 -8.98
N VAL A 99 -6.64 0.41 -9.68
CA VAL A 99 -7.96 1.04 -9.90
C VAL A 99 -8.69 1.28 -8.58
N ALA A 100 -8.74 0.28 -7.70
CA ALA A 100 -9.39 0.42 -6.39
C ALA A 100 -8.76 1.54 -5.55
N PRO A 101 -7.42 1.62 -5.34
CA PRO A 101 -6.79 2.76 -4.68
C PRO A 101 -7.18 4.12 -5.27
N LEU A 102 -7.16 4.27 -6.60
CA LEU A 102 -7.54 5.52 -7.26
C LEU A 102 -9.01 5.90 -6.96
N GLN A 103 -9.92 4.95 -7.05
CA GLN A 103 -11.35 5.17 -6.77
C GLN A 103 -11.60 5.52 -5.31
N ILE A 104 -10.92 4.85 -4.38
CA ILE A 104 -11.03 5.13 -2.95
C ILE A 104 -10.48 6.54 -2.63
N ILE A 105 -9.32 6.91 -3.17
CA ILE A 105 -8.79 8.26 -3.01
C ILE A 105 -9.76 9.27 -3.61
N ARG A 106 -10.34 9.02 -4.80
CA ARG A 106 -11.33 9.90 -5.42
C ARG A 106 -12.58 10.08 -4.54
N HIS A 107 -13.04 9.03 -3.87
CA HIS A 107 -14.19 9.10 -2.95
C HIS A 107 -13.96 10.08 -1.79
N TYR A 108 -12.73 10.13 -1.24
CA TYR A 108 -12.37 11.03 -0.14
C TYR A 108 -11.63 12.30 -0.60
N TYR A 109 -11.58 12.58 -1.91
CA TYR A 109 -10.73 13.64 -2.43
C TYR A 109 -11.10 15.02 -1.92
N ASP A 110 -12.38 15.29 -1.67
CA ASP A 110 -12.86 16.55 -1.12
C ASP A 110 -12.27 16.83 0.29
N ARG A 111 -11.90 15.77 1.04
CA ARG A 111 -11.17 15.89 2.30
C ARG A 111 -9.72 16.35 2.07
N MET A 112 -9.11 15.94 0.95
CA MET A 112 -7.77 16.41 0.57
C MET A 112 -7.76 17.91 0.22
N LEU A 113 -8.87 18.43 -0.30
CA LEU A 113 -9.06 19.83 -0.68
C LEU A 113 -9.51 20.71 0.49
N SER A 114 -9.65 20.19 1.69
CA SER A 114 -10.07 20.96 2.85
C SER A 114 -8.89 21.61 3.58
N ALA A 115 -9.18 22.64 4.38
CA ALA A 115 -8.21 23.27 5.28
C ALA A 115 -7.93 22.39 6.53
N GLU A 116 -8.78 21.41 6.81
CA GLU A 116 -8.59 20.45 7.89
C GLU A 116 -7.54 19.41 7.53
N ASP A 117 -6.89 18.84 8.54
CA ASP A 117 -5.96 17.73 8.33
C ASP A 117 -6.71 16.47 7.87
N PHE A 118 -6.25 15.90 6.75
CA PHE A 118 -6.64 14.60 6.28
C PHE A 118 -5.39 13.78 5.97
N TYR A 119 -5.22 12.67 6.65
CA TYR A 119 -4.03 11.84 6.59
C TYR A 119 -4.22 10.70 5.61
N CYS A 120 -3.43 10.65 4.54
CA CYS A 120 -3.56 9.63 3.49
C CYS A 120 -2.22 8.92 3.26
N GLY A 121 -2.15 7.62 3.58
CA GLY A 121 -0.99 6.76 3.35
C GLY A 121 -1.32 5.61 2.41
N VAL A 122 -0.50 5.40 1.36
CA VAL A 122 -0.74 4.39 0.32
C VAL A 122 0.47 3.48 0.15
N MET A 123 0.23 2.17 0.27
CA MET A 123 1.28 1.15 0.08
C MET A 123 1.53 0.91 -1.41
N VAL A 124 2.67 1.37 -1.88
CA VAL A 124 3.15 1.11 -3.24
C VAL A 124 4.17 -0.04 -3.21
N SER A 125 5.36 0.15 -3.65
CA SER A 125 6.51 -0.77 -3.56
C SER A 125 7.70 -0.19 -4.31
N ILE A 126 8.89 -0.52 -3.88
CA ILE A 126 10.12 -0.26 -4.65
C ILE A 126 10.07 -0.92 -6.04
N ALA A 127 9.32 -2.00 -6.22
CA ALA A 127 9.10 -2.65 -7.52
C ALA A 127 8.38 -1.74 -8.53
N GLY A 128 7.66 -0.71 -8.10
CA GLY A 128 7.08 0.31 -8.98
C GLY A 128 8.10 1.31 -9.53
N ARG A 129 9.30 1.37 -8.94
CA ARG A 129 10.37 2.31 -9.31
C ARG A 129 11.50 1.66 -10.10
N LEU A 130 11.57 0.33 -10.11
CA LEU A 130 12.66 -0.44 -10.68
C LEU A 130 12.13 -1.50 -11.66
N ALA A 131 12.90 -1.85 -12.69
CA ALA A 131 12.57 -3.02 -13.49
C ALA A 131 12.54 -4.27 -12.62
N SER A 132 11.41 -4.97 -12.63
CA SER A 132 11.18 -6.11 -11.75
C SER A 132 10.78 -7.37 -12.52
N PRO A 133 11.71 -8.03 -13.24
CA PRO A 133 11.44 -9.27 -13.96
C PRO A 133 10.80 -10.34 -13.06
N LEU A 134 9.97 -11.20 -13.61
CA LEU A 134 9.13 -12.18 -12.93
C LEU A 134 8.04 -11.57 -12.03
N PHE A 135 8.06 -10.25 -11.86
CA PHE A 135 7.04 -9.44 -11.19
C PHE A 135 6.46 -8.38 -12.12
N SER A 136 6.55 -8.57 -13.45
CA SER A 136 6.25 -7.55 -14.44
C SER A 136 4.88 -6.89 -14.28
N VAL A 137 3.81 -7.68 -14.10
CA VAL A 137 2.45 -7.16 -13.90
C VAL A 137 2.35 -6.40 -12.58
N TYR A 138 2.84 -6.98 -11.48
CA TYR A 138 2.83 -6.30 -10.18
C TYR A 138 3.60 -4.97 -10.22
N SER A 139 4.79 -4.98 -10.80
CA SER A 139 5.63 -3.78 -10.98
C SER A 139 4.89 -2.70 -11.77
N ALA A 140 4.22 -3.07 -12.87
CA ALA A 140 3.43 -2.15 -13.67
C ALA A 140 2.28 -1.53 -12.88
N THR A 141 1.54 -2.33 -12.07
CA THR A 141 0.46 -1.81 -11.21
C THR A 141 0.96 -0.81 -10.18
N LYS A 142 2.13 -1.09 -9.57
CA LYS A 142 2.72 -0.20 -8.56
C LYS A 142 3.37 1.04 -9.16
N ALA A 143 3.93 0.94 -10.37
CA ALA A 143 4.42 2.11 -11.12
C ALA A 143 3.28 3.07 -11.49
N ALA A 144 2.14 2.53 -11.96
CA ALA A 144 0.96 3.34 -12.25
C ALA A 144 0.44 4.07 -11.01
N LEU A 145 0.36 3.37 -9.86
CA LEU A 145 -0.09 3.96 -8.60
C LEU A 145 0.90 5.04 -8.09
N SER A 146 2.21 4.78 -8.16
CA SER A 146 3.25 5.75 -7.79
C SER A 146 3.15 7.04 -8.63
N LYS A 147 3.01 6.89 -9.94
CA LYS A 147 2.91 8.06 -10.85
C LYS A 147 1.62 8.85 -10.62
N PHE A 148 0.52 8.18 -10.31
CA PHE A 148 -0.72 8.84 -9.93
C PHE A 148 -0.54 9.68 -8.65
N ILE A 149 0.05 9.11 -7.59
CA ILE A 149 0.27 9.81 -6.31
C ILE A 149 1.15 11.05 -6.52
N GLU A 150 2.26 10.90 -7.24
CA GLU A 150 3.17 12.00 -7.56
C GLU A 150 2.42 13.16 -8.25
N ALA A 151 1.62 12.85 -9.28
CA ALA A 151 0.86 13.86 -10.02
C ALA A 151 -0.18 14.57 -9.14
N VAL A 152 -0.94 13.83 -8.34
CA VAL A 152 -1.97 14.39 -7.45
C VAL A 152 -1.35 15.27 -6.37
N ASN A 153 -0.22 14.88 -5.79
CA ASN A 153 0.48 15.71 -4.80
C ASN A 153 0.93 17.07 -5.41
N VAL A 154 1.42 17.06 -6.66
CA VAL A 154 1.74 18.30 -7.38
C VAL A 154 0.48 19.18 -7.60
N GLU A 155 -0.65 18.56 -7.96
CA GLU A 155 -1.92 19.29 -8.12
C GLU A 155 -2.39 19.94 -6.81
N LEU A 156 -2.28 19.22 -5.69
CA LEU A 156 -2.61 19.73 -4.35
C LEU A 156 -1.68 20.88 -3.96
N ASP A 157 -0.39 20.75 -4.24
CA ASP A 157 0.62 21.77 -3.92
C ASP A 157 0.36 23.09 -4.69
N VAL A 158 0.22 22.99 -6.01
CA VAL A 158 -0.05 24.17 -6.88
C VAL A 158 -1.34 24.88 -6.51
N GLN A 159 -2.33 24.16 -6.00
CA GLN A 159 -3.61 24.72 -5.54
C GLN A 159 -3.55 25.24 -4.09
N GLY A 160 -2.43 25.10 -3.39
CA GLY A 160 -2.22 25.61 -2.04
C GLY A 160 -2.83 24.77 -0.92
N TYR A 161 -3.20 23.53 -1.19
CA TYR A 161 -3.67 22.59 -0.17
C TYR A 161 -2.49 21.97 0.59
N LYS A 162 -2.65 21.75 1.91
CA LYS A 162 -1.60 21.21 2.77
C LYS A 162 -1.59 19.67 2.82
N ASN A 163 -2.76 19.05 2.57
CA ASN A 163 -2.88 17.60 2.64
C ASN A 163 -2.08 16.93 1.52
N ARG A 164 -1.44 15.81 1.84
CA ARG A 164 -0.62 15.03 0.91
C ARG A 164 -0.94 13.55 1.01
N ILE A 165 -0.70 12.83 -0.07
CA ILE A 165 -0.72 11.38 -0.10
C ILE A 165 0.70 10.89 0.13
N LEU A 166 0.94 10.21 1.26
CA LEU A 166 2.22 9.54 1.50
C LEU A 166 2.31 8.26 0.66
N GLU A 167 3.22 8.25 -0.32
CA GLU A 167 3.64 7.03 -0.98
C GLU A 167 4.59 6.25 -0.07
N VAL A 168 4.22 5.02 0.30
CA VAL A 168 5.09 4.10 1.04
C VAL A 168 5.61 3.03 0.09
N SER A 169 6.91 3.03 -0.20
CA SER A 169 7.53 2.16 -1.20
C SER A 169 8.57 1.20 -0.58
N PRO A 170 8.14 0.18 0.19
CA PRO A 170 9.04 -0.79 0.79
C PRO A 170 9.59 -1.80 -0.22
N GLY A 171 10.68 -2.46 0.19
CA GLY A 171 11.11 -3.71 -0.40
C GLY A 171 10.35 -4.92 0.13
N SER A 172 10.98 -6.09 0.11
CA SER A 172 10.40 -7.32 0.66
C SER A 172 10.35 -7.24 2.18
N LEU A 173 9.16 -7.43 2.76
CA LEU A 173 8.92 -7.35 4.20
C LEU A 173 8.61 -8.75 4.76
N LYS A 174 9.24 -9.07 5.89
CA LYS A 174 8.88 -10.22 6.72
C LYS A 174 7.60 -9.92 7.50
N GLY A 175 6.87 -10.96 7.91
CA GLY A 175 5.65 -10.80 8.71
C GLY A 175 4.41 -10.38 7.91
N THR A 176 4.51 -10.37 6.57
CA THR A 176 3.37 -10.13 5.69
C THR A 176 3.00 -11.38 4.89
N GLY A 177 1.72 -11.57 4.58
CA GLY A 177 1.24 -12.65 3.73
C GLY A 177 1.66 -12.52 2.24
N PHE A 178 2.31 -11.44 1.85
CA PHE A 178 2.68 -11.15 0.46
C PHE A 178 3.60 -12.24 -0.16
N SER A 179 4.47 -12.84 0.64
CA SER A 179 5.37 -13.92 0.20
C SER A 179 4.86 -15.32 0.55
N GLY A 180 3.60 -15.46 0.98
CA GLY A 180 2.96 -16.76 1.32
C GLY A 180 3.17 -17.22 2.75
N GLY A 181 3.73 -16.37 3.63
CA GLY A 181 3.88 -16.66 5.07
C GLY A 181 2.68 -16.18 5.90
N PRO A 182 2.62 -16.56 7.18
CA PRO A 182 1.60 -16.03 8.10
C PRO A 182 1.79 -14.54 8.35
N SER A 183 0.69 -13.85 8.64
CA SER A 183 0.73 -12.47 9.10
C SER A 183 1.25 -12.42 10.54
N GLN A 184 2.33 -11.65 10.76
CA GLN A 184 2.99 -11.44 12.05
C GLN A 184 3.11 -9.91 12.26
N PRO A 185 2.04 -9.26 12.74
CA PRO A 185 1.99 -7.80 12.85
C PRO A 185 3.08 -7.23 13.77
N GLU A 186 3.55 -8.00 14.73
CA GLU A 186 4.66 -7.63 15.62
C GLU A 186 5.97 -7.33 14.87
N LEU A 187 6.23 -8.03 13.75
CA LEU A 187 7.42 -7.80 12.92
C LEU A 187 7.34 -6.53 12.07
N THR A 188 6.14 -5.99 11.91
CA THR A 188 5.89 -4.80 11.10
C THR A 188 5.34 -3.61 11.92
N ALA A 189 5.25 -3.76 13.25
CA ALA A 189 4.70 -2.73 14.14
C ALA A 189 5.47 -1.41 14.08
N THR A 190 6.81 -1.47 14.13
CA THR A 190 7.67 -0.27 14.04
C THR A 190 7.50 0.43 12.68
N LEU A 191 7.41 -0.35 11.59
CA LEU A 191 7.18 0.21 10.27
C LEU A 191 5.79 0.87 10.19
N ALA A 192 4.76 0.24 10.76
CA ALA A 192 3.42 0.79 10.80
C ALA A 192 3.37 2.12 11.58
N ASP A 193 4.08 2.20 12.72
CA ASP A 193 4.15 3.44 13.50
C ASP A 193 4.84 4.57 12.73
N GLU A 194 5.93 4.25 12.02
CA GLU A 194 6.64 5.20 11.18
C GLU A 194 5.79 5.68 9.99
N ILE A 195 5.00 4.79 9.38
CA ILE A 195 4.03 5.15 8.32
C ILE A 195 3.00 6.14 8.88
N ILE A 196 2.41 5.85 10.04
CA ILE A 196 1.43 6.73 10.67
C ILE A 196 2.05 8.11 10.94
N ARG A 197 3.23 8.14 11.56
CA ARG A 197 3.94 9.39 11.88
C ARG A 197 4.21 10.25 10.64
N ARG A 198 4.72 9.65 9.56
CA ARG A 198 5.04 10.36 8.31
C ARG A 198 3.78 10.84 7.60
N THR A 199 2.72 10.05 7.63
CA THR A 199 1.42 10.45 7.09
C THR A 199 0.88 11.68 7.84
N GLU A 200 1.00 11.69 9.18
CA GLU A 200 0.59 12.82 10.04
C GLU A 200 1.45 14.08 9.83
N LEU A 201 2.65 13.95 9.29
CA LEU A 201 3.53 15.05 8.89
C LEU A 201 3.32 15.52 7.45
N HIS A 202 2.36 14.94 6.73
CA HIS A 202 2.09 15.22 5.32
C HIS A 202 3.32 15.02 4.41
N GLU A 203 4.20 14.05 4.75
CA GLU A 203 5.29 13.66 3.87
C GLU A 203 4.74 12.98 2.60
N GLU A 204 5.46 13.13 1.48
CA GLU A 204 4.99 12.62 0.17
C GLU A 204 5.57 11.26 -0.20
N LEU A 205 6.75 10.93 0.31
CA LEU A 205 7.46 9.69 -0.01
C LEU A 205 8.18 9.10 1.19
N TYR A 206 7.96 7.81 1.41
CA TYR A 206 8.73 7.02 2.35
C TYR A 206 9.20 5.70 1.72
N ILE A 207 10.50 5.55 1.60
CA ILE A 207 11.15 4.30 1.21
C ILE A 207 11.87 3.75 2.45
N PRO A 208 11.32 2.74 3.15
CA PRO A 208 11.99 2.11 4.28
C PRO A 208 13.38 1.60 3.89
N GLN A 209 14.38 1.82 4.75
CA GLN A 209 15.79 1.46 4.50
C GLN A 209 16.40 2.15 3.26
N TYR A 210 15.96 3.38 2.96
CA TYR A 210 16.45 4.11 1.79
C TYR A 210 17.96 4.29 1.83
N GLU A 211 18.50 4.88 2.88
CA GLU A 211 19.95 5.19 3.00
C GLU A 211 20.81 3.92 3.03
N ASP A 212 20.36 2.89 3.75
CA ASP A 212 21.13 1.66 3.96
C ASP A 212 21.13 0.73 2.74
N ILE A 213 20.02 0.71 1.98
CA ILE A 213 19.79 -0.29 0.92
C ILE A 213 19.39 0.36 -0.40
N PHE A 214 18.25 1.09 -0.43
CA PHE A 214 17.60 1.41 -1.69
C PHE A 214 18.24 2.57 -2.45
N LYS A 215 18.94 3.47 -1.80
CA LYS A 215 19.73 4.52 -2.47
C LYS A 215 20.74 3.92 -3.44
N GLY A 216 21.51 2.93 -2.99
CA GLY A 216 22.45 2.23 -3.86
C GLY A 216 21.80 1.35 -4.92
N VAL A 217 20.63 0.76 -4.61
CA VAL A 217 19.85 -0.03 -5.57
C VAL A 217 19.31 0.85 -6.69
N ILE A 218 18.70 1.99 -6.36
CA ILE A 218 18.16 2.95 -7.32
C ILE A 218 19.28 3.51 -8.20
N ALA A 219 20.42 3.94 -7.63
CA ALA A 219 21.55 4.45 -8.36
C ALA A 219 22.10 3.43 -9.37
N ARG A 220 22.18 2.14 -9.04
CA ARG A 220 22.57 1.08 -9.98
C ARG A 220 21.56 0.90 -11.11
N TYR A 221 20.28 0.99 -10.80
CA TYR A 221 19.21 0.92 -11.79
C TYR A 221 19.27 2.11 -12.76
N GLU A 222 19.45 3.32 -12.26
CA GLU A 222 19.54 4.54 -13.07
C GLU A 222 20.79 4.53 -13.96
N ALA A 223 21.91 3.96 -13.48
CA ALA A 223 23.13 3.83 -14.26
C ALA A 223 23.00 2.84 -15.42
N ASP A 224 22.32 1.71 -15.22
CA ASP A 224 22.07 0.68 -16.26
C ASP A 224 20.87 -0.18 -15.89
N ALA A 225 19.70 0.24 -16.33
CA ALA A 225 18.42 -0.44 -16.06
C ALA A 225 18.38 -1.87 -16.63
N HIS A 226 19.03 -2.12 -17.79
CA HIS A 226 19.05 -3.45 -18.39
C HIS A 226 19.91 -4.42 -17.57
N LYS A 227 21.13 -4.03 -17.23
CA LYS A 227 22.04 -4.83 -16.40
C LYS A 227 21.41 -5.15 -15.05
N TYR A 228 20.84 -4.15 -14.38
CA TYR A 228 20.11 -4.34 -13.15
C TYR A 228 18.94 -5.33 -13.32
N GLY A 229 18.18 -5.21 -14.40
CA GLY A 229 17.09 -6.12 -14.73
C GLY A 229 17.54 -7.57 -14.88
N VAL A 230 18.66 -7.82 -15.57
CA VAL A 230 19.26 -9.15 -15.72
C VAL A 230 19.68 -9.74 -14.37
N GLU A 231 20.36 -8.96 -13.52
CA GLU A 231 20.74 -9.39 -12.16
C GLU A 231 19.51 -9.73 -11.31
N SER A 232 18.50 -8.88 -11.35
CA SER A 232 17.22 -9.07 -10.65
C SER A 232 16.46 -10.31 -11.13
N TYR A 233 16.49 -10.61 -12.44
CA TYR A 233 15.89 -11.82 -13.01
C TYR A 233 16.52 -13.09 -12.42
N TRP A 234 17.84 -13.21 -12.45
CA TRP A 234 18.53 -14.39 -11.93
C TRP A 234 18.34 -14.58 -10.43
N TYR A 235 18.35 -13.48 -9.67
CA TYR A 235 18.09 -13.53 -8.24
C TYR A 235 16.66 -14.06 -7.94
N LYS A 236 15.64 -13.57 -8.66
CA LYS A 236 14.26 -13.99 -8.44
C LYS A 236 13.98 -15.40 -8.98
N LYS A 237 14.60 -15.79 -10.09
CA LYS A 237 14.48 -17.12 -10.65
C LYS A 237 14.93 -18.19 -9.65
N LYS A 238 16.09 -18.00 -9.01
CA LYS A 238 16.57 -18.89 -7.94
C LYS A 238 15.55 -19.04 -6.80
N ARG A 239 14.89 -17.96 -6.43
CA ARG A 239 13.84 -17.99 -5.38
C ARG A 239 12.56 -18.69 -5.83
N LEU A 240 12.24 -18.64 -7.10
CA LEU A 240 11.07 -19.32 -7.67
C LEU A 240 11.30 -20.83 -7.71
N GLU A 241 12.50 -21.25 -8.09
CA GLU A 241 12.89 -22.68 -8.17
C GLU A 241 13.14 -23.34 -6.80
N ALA A 242 13.36 -22.55 -5.74
CA ALA A 242 13.57 -23.05 -4.37
C ALA A 242 12.27 -23.23 -3.57
N LYS A 243 11.10 -22.95 -4.15
CA LYS A 243 9.76 -23.15 -3.57
C LYS A 243 9.11 -24.41 -4.11
#